data_8c066a814846869f260486dff79d6938
#
_entry.id   8c066a814846869f260486dff79d6938
#
_cell.length_a   1.000
_cell.length_b   1.000
_cell.length_c   1.000
_cell.angle_alpha   90.00
_cell.angle_beta   90.00
_cell.angle_gamma   90.00
#
_symmetry.space_group_name_H-M   'P 1'
#
loop_
_entity.id
_entity.type
_entity.pdbx_description
1 polymer ?
#
loop_
_entity_poly.entity_id
_entity_poly.type
_entity_poly.pdbx_seq_one_letter_code
_entity_poly.pdbx_strand_id
1 'polypeptide(L)'
;HFYNALMSGMEYLVMEVSSQALKYHRTLGVSFTAAAFLNIGTDHISPIEHPDFEDYFHAKLKLFAQAEQSSVNLDCGHGQEALAAARAACPQVRTFSRKDPAAAVYGHDVRKFGDDILFQVEAEALSGEYRLTMPGLFNVDNALAAIAVCRGLDVPPQAVRAGLAKARVPGRMEVYASQDGTIAAIVDYAHNRMSFETLFRSVVQEYPGRRIVTVFGCPGRKAFDRRRDLGEVSGAYSDLVVLTEEDSGEEDTLS
;
A
#
# COMPACT_ATOMS: atom_id res chain seq x y z
N HIS A 1 -5.83 21.40 -7.11
CA HIS A 1 -4.62 20.59 -7.39
C HIS A 1 -4.37 20.43 -8.88
N PHE A 2 -5.33 19.98 -9.71
CA PHE A 2 -5.16 19.80 -11.18
C PHE A 2 -4.69 21.07 -11.87
N TYR A 3 -5.30 22.23 -11.56
CA TYR A 3 -4.86 23.52 -12.11
C TYR A 3 -3.39 23.81 -11.80
N ASN A 4 -2.95 23.58 -10.56
CA ASN A 4 -1.56 23.81 -10.17
C ASN A 4 -0.60 22.85 -10.89
N ALA A 5 -0.96 21.58 -11.03
CA ALA A 5 -0.17 20.60 -11.78
C ALA A 5 0.00 21.02 -13.25
N LEU A 6 -1.11 21.42 -13.89
CA LEU A 6 -1.09 21.93 -15.27
C LEU A 6 -0.20 23.16 -15.41
N MET A 7 -0.36 24.15 -14.52
CA MET A 7 0.41 25.40 -14.56
C MET A 7 1.90 25.19 -14.23
N SER A 8 2.25 24.10 -13.54
CA SER A 8 3.63 23.73 -13.25
C SER A 8 4.30 22.94 -14.37
N GLY A 9 3.60 22.70 -15.49
CA GLY A 9 4.13 21.93 -16.62
C GLY A 9 4.41 20.47 -16.31
N MET A 10 3.69 19.87 -15.33
CA MET A 10 3.82 18.45 -15.00
C MET A 10 3.20 17.59 -16.10
N GLU A 11 3.98 16.59 -16.55
CA GLU A 11 3.51 15.61 -17.55
C GLU A 11 2.65 14.51 -16.91
N TYR A 12 2.89 14.21 -15.63
CA TYR A 12 2.19 13.17 -14.87
C TYR A 12 1.69 13.73 -13.54
N LEU A 13 0.49 13.32 -13.17
CA LEU A 13 -0.08 13.52 -11.84
C LEU A 13 -0.48 12.17 -11.27
N VAL A 14 0.14 11.79 -10.15
CA VAL A 14 -0.23 10.59 -9.39
C VAL A 14 -1.13 11.01 -8.24
N MET A 15 -2.29 10.35 -8.12
CA MET A 15 -3.30 10.69 -7.13
C MET A 15 -3.76 9.46 -6.37
N GLU A 16 -3.79 9.54 -5.04
CA GLU A 16 -4.50 8.59 -4.21
C GLU A 16 -6.00 8.86 -4.28
N VAL A 17 -6.79 7.82 -4.60
CA VAL A 17 -8.24 7.89 -4.69
C VAL A 17 -8.86 7.02 -3.61
N SER A 18 -9.38 7.64 -2.55
CA SER A 18 -10.02 6.93 -1.47
C SER A 18 -11.42 6.43 -1.85
N SER A 19 -11.90 5.39 -1.14
CA SER A 19 -13.26 4.88 -1.30
C SER A 19 -14.32 5.96 -1.10
N GLN A 20 -14.12 6.84 -0.12
CA GLN A 20 -15.00 7.98 0.12
C GLN A 20 -14.99 8.98 -1.04
N ALA A 21 -13.83 9.24 -1.66
CA ALA A 21 -13.76 10.11 -2.83
C ALA A 21 -14.63 9.58 -3.97
N LEU A 22 -14.63 8.26 -4.18
CA LEU A 22 -15.47 7.59 -5.18
C LEU A 22 -16.95 7.54 -4.76
N LYS A 23 -17.23 7.25 -3.48
CA LYS A 23 -18.59 7.22 -2.94
C LYS A 23 -19.29 8.57 -3.09
N TYR A 24 -18.60 9.66 -2.73
CA TYR A 24 -19.14 11.02 -2.77
C TYR A 24 -18.84 11.76 -4.08
N HIS A 25 -18.48 11.04 -5.14
CA HIS A 25 -18.26 11.60 -6.48
C HIS A 25 -17.25 12.75 -6.55
N ARG A 26 -16.24 12.77 -5.65
CA ARG A 26 -15.20 13.82 -5.64
C ARG A 26 -14.27 13.76 -6.86
N THR A 27 -14.26 12.63 -7.57
CA THR A 27 -13.53 12.42 -8.83
C THR A 27 -14.44 12.47 -10.06
N LEU A 28 -15.70 12.93 -9.92
CA LEU A 28 -16.62 12.99 -11.03
C LEU A 28 -16.07 13.89 -12.16
N GLY A 29 -16.09 13.39 -13.39
CA GLY A 29 -15.56 14.08 -14.56
C GLY A 29 -14.03 13.97 -14.73
N VAL A 30 -13.34 13.25 -13.85
CA VAL A 30 -11.91 12.92 -14.04
C VAL A 30 -11.83 11.60 -14.81
N SER A 31 -11.08 11.60 -15.93
CA SER A 31 -10.64 10.39 -16.62
C SER A 31 -9.17 10.13 -16.26
N PHE A 32 -8.90 8.95 -15.71
CA PHE A 32 -7.55 8.53 -15.38
C PHE A 32 -6.95 7.75 -16.55
N THR A 33 -5.76 8.10 -16.99
CA THR A 33 -5.05 7.30 -18.01
C THR A 33 -4.73 5.91 -17.48
N ALA A 34 -4.38 5.79 -16.18
CA ALA A 34 -4.13 4.52 -15.53
C ALA A 34 -4.63 4.52 -14.09
N ALA A 35 -5.14 3.38 -13.63
CA ALA A 35 -5.51 3.12 -12.24
C ALA A 35 -4.84 1.85 -11.71
N ALA A 36 -4.65 1.76 -10.40
CA ALA A 36 -4.18 0.56 -9.74
C ALA A 36 -5.04 0.22 -8.53
N PHE A 37 -5.46 -1.05 -8.43
CA PHE A 37 -6.10 -1.62 -7.26
C PHE A 37 -5.06 -2.45 -6.48
N LEU A 38 -4.66 -1.93 -5.33
CA LEU A 38 -3.53 -2.47 -4.57
C LEU A 38 -3.96 -3.57 -3.61
N ASN A 39 -4.90 -3.24 -2.73
CA ASN A 39 -5.42 -4.15 -1.72
C ASN A 39 -6.77 -3.66 -1.17
N ILE A 40 -7.42 -4.55 -0.43
CA ILE A 40 -8.58 -4.24 0.39
C ILE A 40 -8.57 -5.12 1.63
N GLY A 41 -8.96 -4.55 2.75
CA GLY A 41 -9.17 -5.23 4.03
C GLY A 41 -10.34 -4.61 4.75
N THR A 42 -10.74 -5.17 5.87
CA THR A 42 -11.81 -4.60 6.70
C THR A 42 -11.29 -3.32 7.35
N ASP A 43 -11.73 -2.19 6.84
CA ASP A 43 -11.42 -0.85 7.34
C ASP A 43 -12.50 0.13 6.88
N HIS A 44 -12.55 1.33 7.45
CA HIS A 44 -13.52 2.37 7.08
C HIS A 44 -15.00 1.96 7.25
N ILE A 45 -15.29 0.94 8.07
CA ILE A 45 -16.65 0.54 8.39
C ILE A 45 -17.11 1.35 9.60
N SER A 46 -17.99 2.30 9.36
CA SER A 46 -18.59 3.13 10.40
C SER A 46 -19.85 3.84 9.86
N PRO A 47 -20.74 4.34 10.75
CA PRO A 47 -21.95 5.05 10.31
C PRO A 47 -21.68 6.30 9.46
N ILE A 48 -20.48 6.87 9.56
CA ILE A 48 -20.10 8.11 8.83
C ILE A 48 -19.24 7.86 7.59
N GLU A 49 -18.78 6.62 7.38
CA GLU A 49 -17.95 6.24 6.24
C GLU A 49 -18.69 5.25 5.33
N HIS A 50 -18.55 3.96 5.61
CA HIS A 50 -19.23 2.89 4.91
C HIS A 50 -20.03 2.05 5.89
N PRO A 51 -21.33 1.75 5.63
CA PRO A 51 -22.16 0.97 6.54
C PRO A 51 -21.68 -0.47 6.67
N ASP A 52 -21.05 -1.00 5.63
CA ASP A 52 -20.55 -2.37 5.58
C ASP A 52 -19.39 -2.51 4.59
N PHE A 53 -18.80 -3.70 4.55
CA PHE A 53 -17.69 -4.03 3.66
C PHE A 53 -18.10 -3.99 2.18
N GLU A 54 -19.31 -4.37 1.83
CA GLU A 54 -19.81 -4.39 0.46
C GLU A 54 -19.87 -2.97 -0.13
N ASP A 55 -20.41 -2.02 0.64
CA ASP A 55 -20.44 -0.61 0.23
C ASP A 55 -19.02 -0.05 0.07
N TYR A 56 -18.11 -0.41 0.99
CA TYR A 56 -16.71 -0.01 0.92
C TYR A 56 -16.02 -0.59 -0.32
N PHE A 57 -16.16 -1.88 -0.57
CA PHE A 57 -15.58 -2.56 -1.70
C PHE A 57 -16.13 -2.04 -3.03
N HIS A 58 -17.46 -1.99 -3.17
CA HIS A 58 -18.10 -1.46 -4.37
C HIS A 58 -17.74 0.01 -4.65
N ALA A 59 -17.57 0.82 -3.60
CA ALA A 59 -17.10 2.20 -3.78
C ALA A 59 -15.71 2.23 -4.44
N LYS A 60 -14.75 1.39 -4.00
CA LYS A 60 -13.42 1.30 -4.62
C LYS A 60 -13.46 0.83 -6.07
N LEU A 61 -14.35 -0.10 -6.41
CA LEU A 61 -14.46 -0.64 -7.77
C LEU A 61 -14.92 0.42 -8.79
N LYS A 62 -15.60 1.49 -8.36
CA LYS A 62 -16.00 2.60 -9.25
C LYS A 62 -14.83 3.27 -9.96
N LEU A 63 -13.61 3.15 -9.43
CA LEU A 63 -12.41 3.69 -10.05
C LEU A 63 -12.18 3.13 -11.46
N PHE A 64 -12.49 1.85 -11.67
CA PHE A 64 -12.27 1.20 -12.96
C PHE A 64 -13.08 1.82 -14.11
N ALA A 65 -14.28 2.32 -13.82
CA ALA A 65 -15.11 3.00 -14.82
C ALA A 65 -14.60 4.41 -15.19
N GLN A 66 -13.63 4.95 -14.45
CA GLN A 66 -13.01 6.24 -14.71
C GLN A 66 -11.58 6.10 -15.27
N ALA A 67 -11.13 4.89 -15.61
CA ALA A 67 -9.79 4.61 -16.06
C ALA A 67 -9.76 4.02 -17.47
N GLU A 68 -8.80 4.47 -18.28
CA GLU A 68 -8.53 3.91 -19.61
C GLU A 68 -7.85 2.55 -19.51
N GLN A 69 -7.02 2.37 -18.49
CA GLN A 69 -6.35 1.12 -18.17
C GLN A 69 -6.23 0.91 -16.67
N SER A 70 -6.26 -0.34 -16.24
CA SER A 70 -6.20 -0.71 -14.83
C SER A 70 -5.22 -1.83 -14.56
N SER A 71 -4.59 -1.77 -13.39
CA SER A 71 -3.70 -2.81 -12.87
C SER A 71 -4.28 -3.35 -11.57
N VAL A 72 -4.44 -4.67 -11.46
CA VAL A 72 -5.11 -5.32 -10.32
C VAL A 72 -4.16 -6.28 -9.63
N ASN A 73 -4.04 -6.18 -8.31
CA ASN A 73 -3.33 -7.12 -7.47
C ASN A 73 -4.14 -8.41 -7.30
N LEU A 74 -3.60 -9.55 -7.77
CA LEU A 74 -4.25 -10.85 -7.60
C LEU A 74 -4.04 -11.45 -6.19
N ASP A 75 -3.07 -10.96 -5.45
CA ASP A 75 -2.70 -11.50 -4.13
C ASP A 75 -3.55 -10.94 -2.98
N CYS A 76 -4.34 -9.91 -3.23
CA CYS A 76 -5.25 -9.37 -2.23
C CYS A 76 -6.48 -10.25 -2.04
N GLY A 77 -7.12 -10.17 -0.86
CA GLY A 77 -8.23 -11.05 -0.45
C GLY A 77 -9.43 -11.11 -1.41
N HIS A 78 -9.67 -10.06 -2.21
CA HIS A 78 -10.74 -9.93 -3.20
C HIS A 78 -10.19 -9.66 -4.61
N GLY A 79 -8.99 -10.15 -4.91
CA GLY A 79 -8.30 -9.87 -6.17
C GLY A 79 -9.06 -10.37 -7.41
N GLN A 80 -9.73 -11.53 -7.32
CA GLN A 80 -10.49 -12.09 -8.43
C GLN A 80 -11.78 -11.30 -8.71
N GLU A 81 -12.49 -10.88 -7.65
CA GLU A 81 -13.67 -10.04 -7.78
C GLU A 81 -13.29 -8.64 -8.33
N ALA A 82 -12.19 -8.06 -7.84
CA ALA A 82 -11.68 -6.80 -8.37
C ALA A 82 -11.26 -6.93 -9.84
N LEU A 83 -10.63 -8.06 -10.23
CA LEU A 83 -10.27 -8.34 -11.62
C LEU A 83 -11.51 -8.47 -12.52
N ALA A 84 -12.54 -9.18 -12.04
CA ALA A 84 -13.79 -9.30 -12.77
C ALA A 84 -14.47 -7.94 -12.99
N ALA A 85 -14.53 -7.12 -11.95
CA ALA A 85 -15.07 -5.76 -12.03
C ALA A 85 -14.24 -4.85 -12.95
N ALA A 86 -12.91 -4.94 -12.88
CA ALA A 86 -12.02 -4.19 -13.77
C ALA A 86 -12.27 -4.57 -15.25
N ARG A 87 -12.35 -5.86 -15.57
CA ARG A 87 -12.61 -6.34 -16.93
C ARG A 87 -13.98 -5.93 -17.48
N ALA A 88 -14.96 -5.76 -16.60
CA ALA A 88 -16.30 -5.31 -17.00
C ALA A 88 -16.37 -3.80 -17.28
N ALA A 89 -15.50 -2.99 -16.65
CA ALA A 89 -15.62 -1.55 -16.66
C ALA A 89 -14.47 -0.81 -17.38
N CYS A 90 -13.29 -1.44 -17.52
CA CYS A 90 -12.09 -0.80 -18.05
C CYS A 90 -11.64 -1.50 -19.34
N PRO A 91 -11.30 -0.75 -20.43
CA PRO A 91 -10.92 -1.32 -21.72
C PRO A 91 -9.65 -2.18 -21.68
N GLN A 92 -8.70 -1.82 -20.82
CA GLN A 92 -7.41 -2.51 -20.70
C GLN A 92 -7.14 -2.86 -19.24
N VAL A 93 -6.98 -4.16 -18.96
CA VAL A 93 -6.70 -4.65 -17.61
C VAL A 93 -5.44 -5.49 -17.59
N ARG A 94 -4.54 -5.16 -16.67
CA ARG A 94 -3.32 -5.93 -16.35
C ARG A 94 -3.43 -6.47 -14.94
N THR A 95 -2.68 -7.52 -14.67
CA THR A 95 -2.59 -8.11 -13.33
C THR A 95 -1.16 -8.06 -12.83
N PHE A 96 -0.99 -7.98 -11.52
CA PHE A 96 0.30 -8.19 -10.89
C PHE A 96 0.16 -9.11 -9.67
N SER A 97 1.20 -9.88 -9.41
CA SER A 97 1.21 -10.88 -8.34
C SER A 97 2.63 -11.29 -7.96
N ARG A 98 2.79 -11.75 -6.73
CA ARG A 98 3.98 -12.49 -6.25
C ARG A 98 3.72 -13.99 -6.16
N LYS A 99 2.49 -14.43 -6.32
CA LYS A 99 2.06 -15.83 -6.13
C LYS A 99 1.67 -16.50 -7.44
N ASP A 100 1.10 -15.74 -8.37
CA ASP A 100 0.61 -16.27 -9.65
C ASP A 100 1.56 -15.90 -10.79
N PRO A 101 2.33 -16.88 -11.31
CA PRO A 101 3.24 -16.65 -12.43
C PRO A 101 2.53 -16.33 -13.76
N ALA A 102 1.20 -16.53 -13.84
CA ALA A 102 0.41 -16.13 -15.00
C ALA A 102 0.01 -14.64 -14.99
N ALA A 103 0.32 -13.92 -13.92
CA ALA A 103 0.08 -12.49 -13.86
C ALA A 103 0.90 -11.73 -14.92
N ALA A 104 0.34 -10.65 -15.47
CA ALA A 104 1.02 -9.83 -16.48
C ALA A 104 2.32 -9.18 -15.96
N VAL A 105 2.44 -9.01 -14.66
CA VAL A 105 3.67 -8.64 -13.94
C VAL A 105 3.81 -9.58 -12.76
N TYR A 106 4.73 -10.52 -12.84
CA TYR A 106 5.00 -11.49 -11.79
C TYR A 106 6.32 -11.17 -11.09
N GLY A 107 6.27 -11.01 -9.76
CA GLY A 107 7.43 -10.73 -8.93
C GLY A 107 7.82 -11.92 -8.07
N HIS A 108 9.09 -12.32 -8.09
CA HIS A 108 9.60 -13.49 -7.35
C HIS A 108 11.04 -13.27 -6.87
N ASP A 109 11.63 -14.28 -6.22
CA ASP A 109 13.02 -14.28 -5.71
C ASP A 109 13.35 -13.03 -4.88
N VAL A 110 12.42 -12.66 -4.01
CA VAL A 110 12.54 -11.47 -3.15
C VAL A 110 13.55 -11.75 -2.05
N ARG A 111 14.59 -10.93 -1.97
CA ARG A 111 15.65 -11.04 -0.95
C ARG A 111 16.14 -9.69 -0.47
N LYS A 112 16.59 -9.63 0.77
CA LYS A 112 17.33 -8.47 1.28
C LYS A 112 18.74 -8.40 0.68
N PHE A 113 19.18 -7.17 0.43
CA PHE A 113 20.54 -6.85 -0.01
C PHE A 113 21.01 -5.57 0.68
N GLY A 114 21.64 -5.72 1.85
CA GLY A 114 21.90 -4.60 2.76
C GLY A 114 20.57 -4.01 3.24
N ASP A 115 20.40 -2.71 3.07
CA ASP A 115 19.17 -1.99 3.40
C ASP A 115 18.11 -2.03 2.29
N ASP A 116 18.49 -2.54 1.12
CA ASP A 116 17.62 -2.61 -0.04
C ASP A 116 16.98 -3.99 -0.21
N ILE A 117 16.04 -4.08 -1.14
CA ILE A 117 15.39 -5.32 -1.55
C ILE A 117 15.71 -5.56 -3.01
N LEU A 118 16.17 -6.77 -3.35
CA LEU A 118 16.27 -7.24 -4.73
C LEU A 118 15.16 -8.25 -5.01
N PHE A 119 14.61 -8.19 -6.21
CA PHE A 119 13.58 -9.14 -6.66
C PHE A 119 13.60 -9.27 -8.18
N GLN A 120 13.15 -10.41 -8.68
CA GLN A 120 12.99 -10.66 -10.10
C GLN A 120 11.57 -10.29 -10.54
N VAL A 121 11.44 -9.81 -11.75
CA VAL A 121 10.16 -9.54 -12.40
C VAL A 121 10.10 -10.25 -13.73
N GLU A 122 9.00 -10.95 -13.97
CA GLU A 122 8.62 -11.44 -15.30
C GLU A 122 7.47 -10.55 -15.81
N ALA A 123 7.73 -9.79 -16.85
CA ALA A 123 6.76 -8.94 -17.52
C ALA A 123 7.31 -8.57 -18.90
N GLU A 124 6.44 -8.57 -19.92
CA GLU A 124 6.84 -8.15 -21.26
C GLU A 124 7.53 -6.77 -21.24
N ALA A 125 8.69 -6.66 -21.89
CA ALA A 125 9.57 -5.50 -21.96
C ALA A 125 10.17 -5.02 -20.61
N LEU A 126 9.67 -5.47 -19.45
CA LEU A 126 10.13 -5.04 -18.13
C LEU A 126 10.72 -6.19 -17.29
N SER A 127 11.00 -7.36 -17.89
CA SER A 127 11.61 -8.48 -17.18
C SER A 127 13.02 -8.20 -16.70
N GLY A 128 13.40 -8.83 -15.57
CA GLY A 128 14.74 -8.80 -14.99
C GLY A 128 14.77 -8.41 -13.52
N GLU A 129 15.98 -8.20 -13.01
CA GLU A 129 16.18 -7.83 -11.60
C GLU A 129 15.88 -6.36 -11.35
N TYR A 130 15.22 -6.11 -10.23
CA TYR A 130 14.91 -4.78 -9.71
C TYR A 130 15.51 -4.60 -8.32
N ARG A 131 15.92 -3.38 -8.03
CA ARG A 131 16.34 -2.92 -6.71
C ARG A 131 15.32 -1.93 -6.18
N LEU A 132 14.85 -2.16 -4.97
CA LEU A 132 13.95 -1.27 -4.25
C LEU A 132 14.64 -0.75 -2.99
N THR A 133 14.73 0.57 -2.85
CA THR A 133 15.36 1.22 -1.69
C THR A 133 14.39 1.50 -0.55
N MET A 134 13.11 1.18 -0.70
CA MET A 134 12.13 1.18 0.40
C MET A 134 12.26 -0.12 1.19
N PRO A 135 12.54 -0.05 2.51
CA PRO A 135 12.52 -1.23 3.38
C PRO A 135 11.13 -1.83 3.50
N GLY A 136 11.05 -3.05 4.04
CA GLY A 136 9.79 -3.80 4.17
C GLY A 136 9.48 -4.64 2.94
N LEU A 137 9.55 -5.97 3.09
CA LEU A 137 9.36 -6.93 1.98
C LEU A 137 7.99 -6.82 1.31
N PHE A 138 6.99 -6.28 2.01
CA PHE A 138 5.65 -5.99 1.45
C PHE A 138 5.68 -4.83 0.42
N ASN A 139 6.70 -3.96 0.45
CA ASN A 139 6.84 -2.89 -0.53
C ASN A 139 7.15 -3.41 -1.94
N VAL A 140 7.51 -4.68 -2.09
CA VAL A 140 7.60 -5.32 -3.40
C VAL A 140 6.24 -5.35 -4.10
N ASP A 141 5.13 -5.56 -3.37
CA ASP A 141 3.78 -5.52 -3.93
C ASP A 141 3.45 -4.12 -4.47
N ASN A 142 3.86 -3.06 -3.75
CA ASN A 142 3.73 -1.68 -4.20
C ASN A 142 4.62 -1.40 -5.43
N ALA A 143 5.83 -1.96 -5.46
CA ALA A 143 6.72 -1.85 -6.61
C ALA A 143 6.14 -2.55 -7.85
N LEU A 144 5.55 -3.75 -7.70
CA LEU A 144 4.88 -4.45 -8.81
C LEU A 144 3.69 -3.66 -9.35
N ALA A 145 2.92 -3.01 -8.49
CA ALA A 145 1.85 -2.10 -8.90
C ALA A 145 2.40 -0.94 -9.75
N ALA A 146 3.48 -0.30 -9.29
CA ALA A 146 4.15 0.77 -10.04
C ALA A 146 4.68 0.27 -11.39
N ILE A 147 5.31 -0.91 -11.44
CA ILE A 147 5.78 -1.54 -12.68
C ILE A 147 4.61 -1.80 -13.63
N ALA A 148 3.48 -2.33 -13.14
CA ALA A 148 2.30 -2.62 -13.94
C ALA A 148 1.68 -1.36 -14.55
N VAL A 149 1.61 -0.27 -13.78
CA VAL A 149 1.15 1.04 -14.27
C VAL A 149 2.12 1.61 -15.30
N CYS A 150 3.43 1.62 -14.99
CA CYS A 150 4.47 2.11 -15.90
C CYS A 150 4.51 1.33 -17.22
N ARG A 151 4.29 0.01 -17.16
CA ARG A 151 4.14 -0.80 -18.39
C ARG A 151 2.96 -0.35 -19.23
N GLY A 152 1.85 -0.01 -18.59
CA GLY A 152 0.67 0.49 -19.28
C GLY A 152 0.87 1.84 -19.95
N LEU A 153 1.80 2.63 -19.45
CA LEU A 153 2.14 3.96 -19.95
C LEU A 153 3.38 3.98 -20.83
N ASP A 154 3.89 2.82 -21.23
CA ASP A 154 5.11 2.65 -22.05
C ASP A 154 6.34 3.38 -21.49
N VAL A 155 6.43 3.47 -20.15
CA VAL A 155 7.59 4.07 -19.48
C VAL A 155 8.84 3.22 -19.75
N PRO A 156 9.95 3.81 -20.20
CA PRO A 156 11.17 3.06 -20.51
C PRO A 156 11.66 2.22 -19.33
N PRO A 157 12.08 0.95 -19.55
CA PRO A 157 12.54 0.05 -18.49
C PRO A 157 13.61 0.62 -17.58
N GLN A 158 14.53 1.40 -18.14
CA GLN A 158 15.60 2.06 -17.38
C GLN A 158 15.05 3.11 -16.42
N ALA A 159 14.01 3.85 -16.82
CA ALA A 159 13.37 4.85 -15.96
C ALA A 159 12.62 4.17 -14.79
N VAL A 160 11.93 3.05 -15.04
CA VAL A 160 11.25 2.27 -14.01
C VAL A 160 12.27 1.73 -12.97
N ARG A 161 13.36 1.12 -13.43
CA ARG A 161 14.44 0.64 -12.55
C ARG A 161 15.07 1.77 -11.75
N ALA A 162 15.40 2.88 -12.42
CA ALA A 162 15.99 4.04 -11.76
C ALA A 162 15.06 4.69 -10.72
N GLY A 163 13.76 4.69 -10.98
CA GLY A 163 12.74 5.20 -10.05
C GLY A 163 12.66 4.35 -8.80
N LEU A 164 12.53 3.03 -8.93
CA LEU A 164 12.45 2.10 -7.80
C LEU A 164 13.75 2.07 -6.96
N ALA A 165 14.92 2.19 -7.62
CA ALA A 165 16.21 2.28 -6.94
C ALA A 165 16.44 3.59 -6.18
N LYS A 166 15.51 4.55 -6.24
CA LYS A 166 15.54 5.82 -5.52
C LYS A 166 14.26 6.07 -4.72
N ALA A 167 13.32 5.12 -4.76
CA ALA A 167 12.03 5.28 -4.08
C ALA A 167 12.24 5.39 -2.57
N ARG A 168 11.69 6.46 -1.98
CA ARG A 168 11.62 6.64 -0.53
C ARG A 168 10.34 7.41 -0.21
N VAL A 169 9.67 6.98 0.83
CA VAL A 169 8.46 7.63 1.32
C VAL A 169 8.61 7.84 2.82
N PRO A 170 8.68 9.09 3.30
CA PRO A 170 8.79 9.38 4.73
C PRO A 170 7.65 8.71 5.51
N GLY A 171 7.97 8.17 6.69
CA GLY A 171 7.01 7.47 7.54
C GLY A 171 6.49 6.13 6.96
N ARG A 172 7.18 5.54 5.99
CA ARG A 172 6.86 4.22 5.45
C ARG A 172 8.06 3.30 5.58
N MET A 173 8.05 2.44 6.62
CA MET A 173 9.16 1.53 6.95
C MET A 173 10.51 2.29 7.05
N GLU A 174 10.50 3.51 7.58
CA GLU A 174 11.69 4.33 7.71
C GLU A 174 12.54 3.83 8.88
N VAL A 175 13.76 3.38 8.60
CA VAL A 175 14.61 2.70 9.57
C VAL A 175 15.76 3.60 10.03
N TYR A 176 15.89 3.77 11.33
CA TYR A 176 16.97 4.48 11.99
C TYR A 176 17.74 3.52 12.89
N ALA A 177 18.99 3.23 12.56
CA ALA A 177 19.84 2.37 13.35
C ALA A 177 20.70 3.18 14.34
N SER A 178 20.90 2.65 15.56
CA SER A 178 21.92 3.16 16.48
C SER A 178 23.32 2.93 15.90
N GLN A 179 24.29 3.74 16.35
CA GLN A 179 25.68 3.62 15.86
C GLN A 179 26.31 2.25 16.08
N ASP A 180 25.95 1.59 17.17
CA ASP A 180 26.42 0.26 17.53
C ASP A 180 25.58 -0.88 16.88
N GLY A 181 24.53 -0.55 16.12
CA GLY A 181 23.64 -1.50 15.48
C GLY A 181 22.74 -2.30 16.44
N THR A 182 22.74 -1.99 17.73
CA THR A 182 21.96 -2.72 18.75
C THR A 182 20.47 -2.38 18.69
N ILE A 183 20.13 -1.16 18.26
CA ILE A 183 18.75 -0.67 18.17
C ILE A 183 18.44 -0.29 16.72
N ALA A 184 17.26 -0.71 16.25
CA ALA A 184 16.66 -0.20 15.03
C ALA A 184 15.29 0.40 15.37
N ALA A 185 15.13 1.70 15.18
CA ALA A 185 13.83 2.35 15.28
C ALA A 185 13.18 2.37 13.89
N ILE A 186 11.96 1.87 13.80
CA ILE A 186 11.17 1.80 12.56
C ILE A 186 9.98 2.74 12.69
N VAL A 187 9.86 3.69 11.77
CA VAL A 187 8.72 4.59 11.69
C VAL A 187 7.86 4.18 10.50
N ASP A 188 6.60 3.86 10.78
CA ASP A 188 5.64 3.44 9.77
C ASP A 188 4.26 4.04 10.02
N TYR A 189 3.50 4.25 8.97
CA TYR A 189 2.14 4.78 9.04
C TYR A 189 1.07 3.67 9.16
N ALA A 190 1.44 2.45 9.47
CA ALA A 190 0.48 1.38 9.72
C ALA A 190 -0.49 1.80 10.84
N HIS A 191 -1.81 1.67 10.59
CA HIS A 191 -2.84 2.18 11.49
C HIS A 191 -4.14 1.36 11.48
N ASN A 192 -4.12 0.19 10.85
CA ASN A 192 -5.22 -0.77 10.87
C ASN A 192 -4.68 -2.20 10.99
N ARG A 193 -5.55 -3.17 11.26
CA ARG A 193 -5.18 -4.57 11.50
C ARG A 193 -4.28 -5.13 10.38
N MET A 194 -4.69 -4.99 9.13
CA MET A 194 -3.98 -5.54 7.98
C MET A 194 -2.56 -4.93 7.84
N SER A 195 -2.44 -3.62 8.01
CA SER A 195 -1.14 -2.95 7.93
C SER A 195 -0.23 -3.31 9.10
N PHE A 196 -0.75 -3.44 10.33
CA PHE A 196 0.02 -3.91 11.49
C PHE A 196 0.51 -5.35 11.30
N GLU A 197 -0.36 -6.28 10.90
CA GLU A 197 0.06 -7.65 10.63
C GLU A 197 1.13 -7.72 9.55
N THR A 198 0.98 -6.93 8.49
CA THR A 198 1.94 -6.88 7.38
C THR A 198 3.29 -6.32 7.85
N LEU A 199 3.26 -5.23 8.62
CA LEU A 199 4.45 -4.61 9.21
C LEU A 199 5.18 -5.59 10.12
N PHE A 200 4.49 -6.20 11.09
CA PHE A 200 5.11 -7.12 12.05
C PHE A 200 5.69 -8.36 11.37
N ARG A 201 4.98 -8.96 10.39
CA ARG A 201 5.52 -10.10 9.63
C ARG A 201 6.83 -9.71 8.92
N SER A 202 6.87 -8.51 8.33
CA SER A 202 8.09 -8.00 7.69
C SER A 202 9.21 -7.78 8.72
N VAL A 203 8.91 -7.15 9.86
CA VAL A 203 9.87 -6.89 10.93
C VAL A 203 10.45 -8.20 11.47
N VAL A 204 9.63 -9.19 11.78
CA VAL A 204 10.09 -10.51 12.28
C VAL A 204 10.97 -11.21 11.25
N GLN A 205 10.62 -11.13 9.98
CA GLN A 205 11.41 -11.74 8.90
C GLN A 205 12.71 -10.99 8.63
N GLU A 206 12.70 -9.66 8.71
CA GLU A 206 13.86 -8.82 8.40
C GLU A 206 14.82 -8.65 9.58
N TYR A 207 14.32 -8.80 10.81
CA TYR A 207 15.09 -8.65 12.05
C TYR A 207 14.90 -9.86 12.98
N PRO A 208 15.28 -11.08 12.56
CA PRO A 208 14.98 -12.30 13.32
C PRO A 208 15.64 -12.28 14.70
N GLY A 209 14.88 -12.72 15.72
CA GLY A 209 15.36 -12.85 17.11
C GLY A 209 15.56 -11.52 17.86
N ARG A 210 15.19 -10.38 17.27
CA ARG A 210 15.24 -9.09 17.95
C ARG A 210 14.03 -8.93 18.89
N ARG A 211 14.27 -8.28 20.04
CA ARG A 211 13.18 -7.83 20.91
C ARG A 211 12.42 -6.72 20.23
N ILE A 212 11.09 -6.80 20.26
CA ILE A 212 10.19 -5.84 19.63
C ILE A 212 9.52 -4.97 20.69
N VAL A 213 9.74 -3.66 20.60
CA VAL A 213 9.03 -2.64 21.39
C VAL A 213 8.15 -1.85 20.43
N THR A 214 6.86 -1.84 20.66
CA THR A 214 5.89 -1.13 19.82
C THR A 214 5.33 0.09 20.55
N VAL A 215 5.31 1.23 19.88
CA VAL A 215 4.74 2.48 20.37
C VAL A 215 3.69 2.95 19.37
N PHE A 216 2.45 3.10 19.80
CA PHE A 216 1.37 3.60 18.94
C PHE A 216 0.22 4.21 19.73
N GLY A 217 -0.63 4.96 19.04
CA GLY A 217 -1.90 5.47 19.53
C GLY A 217 -3.05 5.13 18.58
N CYS A 218 -4.26 5.52 18.93
CA CYS A 218 -5.43 5.45 18.08
C CYS A 218 -6.18 6.78 18.13
N PRO A 219 -6.74 7.24 16.99
CA PRO A 219 -7.48 8.49 16.96
C PRO A 219 -8.78 8.40 17.75
N GLY A 220 -9.19 9.51 18.34
CA GLY A 220 -10.46 9.65 19.01
C GLY A 220 -11.66 9.66 18.05
N ARG A 221 -12.82 9.21 18.52
CA ARG A 221 -14.13 9.28 17.86
C ARG A 221 -14.28 8.61 16.49
N LYS A 222 -13.30 7.87 16.04
CA LYS A 222 -13.35 7.16 14.75
C LYS A 222 -12.62 5.84 14.81
N ALA A 223 -13.00 4.91 13.93
CA ALA A 223 -12.35 3.62 13.76
C ALA A 223 -12.16 2.84 15.10
N PHE A 224 -13.20 2.76 15.92
CA PHE A 224 -13.15 2.14 17.25
C PHE A 224 -12.59 0.70 17.26
N ASP A 225 -12.87 -0.08 16.20
CA ASP A 225 -12.35 -1.43 16.07
C ASP A 225 -10.82 -1.48 16.02
N ARG A 226 -10.17 -0.41 15.53
CA ARG A 226 -8.71 -0.32 15.49
C ARG A 226 -8.08 -0.44 16.87
N ARG A 227 -8.69 0.10 17.93
CA ARG A 227 -8.16 0.04 19.29
C ARG A 227 -7.95 -1.41 19.73
N ARG A 228 -8.98 -2.25 19.54
CA ARG A 228 -8.90 -3.68 19.83
C ARG A 228 -7.93 -4.37 18.88
N ASP A 229 -8.07 -4.16 17.58
CA ASP A 229 -7.32 -4.84 16.54
C ASP A 229 -5.80 -4.57 16.64
N LEU A 230 -5.40 -3.30 16.85
CA LEU A 230 -4.00 -2.95 17.02
C LEU A 230 -3.44 -3.47 18.34
N GLY A 231 -4.25 -3.46 19.42
CA GLY A 231 -3.88 -4.07 20.70
C GLY A 231 -3.65 -5.58 20.60
N GLU A 232 -4.55 -6.31 19.93
CA GLU A 232 -4.42 -7.75 19.70
C GLU A 232 -3.18 -8.09 18.86
N VAL A 233 -3.01 -7.39 17.74
CA VAL A 233 -1.87 -7.65 16.83
C VAL A 233 -0.55 -7.29 17.50
N SER A 234 -0.43 -6.11 18.10
CA SER A 234 0.80 -5.71 18.78
C SER A 234 1.14 -6.64 19.94
N GLY A 235 0.15 -7.06 20.72
CA GLY A 235 0.33 -8.02 21.83
C GLY A 235 0.80 -9.40 21.38
N ALA A 236 0.50 -9.81 20.14
CA ALA A 236 0.94 -11.10 19.59
C ALA A 236 2.40 -11.08 19.10
N TYR A 237 2.93 -9.92 18.75
CA TYR A 237 4.26 -9.80 18.13
C TYR A 237 5.30 -9.09 19.02
N SER A 238 4.87 -8.28 19.99
CA SER A 238 5.77 -7.40 20.74
C SER A 238 6.09 -7.95 22.12
N ASP A 239 7.34 -7.76 22.56
CA ASP A 239 7.77 -8.01 23.94
C ASP A 239 7.31 -6.90 24.90
N LEU A 240 7.08 -5.69 24.36
CA LEU A 240 6.58 -4.54 25.10
C LEU A 240 5.73 -3.68 24.20
N VAL A 241 4.57 -3.28 24.67
CA VAL A 241 3.67 -2.33 24.02
C VAL A 241 3.56 -1.07 24.86
N VAL A 242 3.79 0.07 24.25
CA VAL A 242 3.63 1.40 24.87
C VAL A 242 2.51 2.11 24.12
N LEU A 243 1.44 2.40 24.82
CA LEU A 243 0.34 3.19 24.28
C LEU A 243 0.61 4.68 24.53
N THR A 244 0.36 5.49 23.51
CA THR A 244 0.50 6.94 23.57
C THR A 244 -0.72 7.61 22.98
N GLU A 245 -0.87 8.89 23.27
CA GLU A 245 -1.88 9.72 22.62
C GLU A 245 -1.54 9.89 21.14
N GLU A 246 -2.57 9.74 20.30
CA GLU A 246 -2.59 10.21 18.92
C GLU A 246 -3.57 11.42 18.85
N ASP A 247 -4.29 11.65 17.82
CA ASP A 247 -5.32 12.67 17.71
C ASP A 247 -6.56 12.27 18.56
N SER A 248 -6.50 12.53 19.87
CA SER A 248 -7.57 12.15 20.82
C SER A 248 -8.88 12.94 20.60
N GLY A 249 -8.79 14.09 19.92
CA GLY A 249 -9.92 15.01 19.79
C GLY A 249 -10.38 15.52 21.15
N GLU A 250 -11.64 15.20 21.53
CA GLU A 250 -12.20 15.57 22.84
C GLU A 250 -12.34 14.35 23.79
N GLU A 251 -11.79 13.20 23.43
CA GLU A 251 -11.80 12.01 24.30
C GLU A 251 -10.73 12.12 25.39
N ASP A 252 -11.06 11.66 26.60
CA ASP A 252 -10.07 11.50 27.67
C ASP A 252 -9.16 10.31 27.34
N THR A 253 -7.86 10.56 27.21
CA THR A 253 -6.87 9.54 26.88
C THR A 253 -6.65 8.47 27.96
N LEU A 254 -7.17 8.71 29.16
CA LEU A 254 -7.07 7.78 30.30
C LEU A 254 -8.36 6.98 30.55
N SER A 255 -9.40 7.19 29.73
CA SER A 255 -10.71 6.53 29.86
C SER A 255 -10.79 5.17 29.15
#